data_469fa665878337cdea10e9d9b8153f70
#
_entry.id   469fa665878337cdea10e9d9b8153f70
#
_cell.length_a   1.000
_cell.length_b   1.000
_cell.length_c   1.000
_cell.angle_alpha   90.00
_cell.angle_beta   90.00
_cell.angle_gamma   90.00
#
_symmetry.space_group_name_H-M   'P 1'
#
loop_
_entity.id
_entity.type
_entity.pdbx_description
1 polymer ?
#
loop_
_entity_poly.entity_id
_entity_poly.type
_entity_poly.pdbx_seq_one_letter_code
_entity_poly.pdbx_strand_id
1 'polypeptide(L)'
;DLPASPAEAKEAIIYVYLNYVHYCQDLGVEFMSNYYTPKNQSLNPLIRTERPYPIVTVHNYLQKCMDAGILQISGDLEALTTDIRMIVIGNVFEWCLKEGHADFEGNMKRSLETYLNGAF
;
A
#
# COMPACT_ATOMS: atom_id res chain seq x y z
N ASP A 1 -15.76 -3.69 -8.71
CA ASP A 1 -16.94 -4.22 -7.99
C ASP A 1 -16.79 -3.98 -6.50
N LEU A 2 -17.92 -3.71 -5.85
CA LEU A 2 -17.91 -3.48 -4.41
C LEU A 2 -17.88 -4.81 -3.65
N PRO A 3 -17.20 -4.85 -2.49
CA PRO A 3 -17.19 -6.05 -1.67
C PRO A 3 -18.54 -6.23 -0.98
N ALA A 4 -18.77 -7.44 -0.47
CA ALA A 4 -19.99 -7.75 0.27
C ALA A 4 -19.87 -7.40 1.76
N SER A 5 -18.66 -7.20 2.26
CA SER A 5 -18.42 -7.00 3.70
C SER A 5 -17.11 -6.26 3.93
N PRO A 6 -16.90 -5.71 5.15
CA PRO A 6 -15.61 -5.13 5.51
C PRO A 6 -14.44 -6.12 5.40
N ALA A 7 -14.68 -7.39 5.70
CA ALA A 7 -13.64 -8.42 5.58
C ALA A 7 -13.18 -8.58 4.13
N GLU A 8 -14.12 -8.58 3.19
CA GLU A 8 -13.78 -8.65 1.78
C GLU A 8 -13.06 -7.40 1.30
N ALA A 9 -13.44 -6.24 1.82
CA ALA A 9 -12.75 -4.98 1.49
C ALA A 9 -11.30 -5.04 1.93
N LYS A 10 -11.04 -5.56 3.12
CA LYS A 10 -9.69 -5.72 3.63
C LYS A 10 -8.86 -6.66 2.77
N GLU A 11 -9.45 -7.81 2.39
CA GLU A 11 -8.76 -8.76 1.52
C GLU A 11 -8.41 -8.13 0.17
N ALA A 12 -9.31 -7.32 -0.39
CA ALA A 12 -9.07 -6.66 -1.66
C ALA A 12 -7.91 -5.68 -1.58
N ILE A 13 -7.81 -4.92 -0.49
CA ILE A 13 -6.71 -3.98 -0.28
C ILE A 13 -5.38 -4.74 -0.16
N ILE A 14 -5.37 -5.79 0.63
CA ILE A 14 -4.16 -6.60 0.80
C ILE A 14 -3.72 -7.20 -0.53
N TYR A 15 -4.67 -7.68 -1.32
CA TYR A 15 -4.37 -8.23 -2.65
C TYR A 15 -3.67 -7.20 -3.55
N VAL A 16 -4.13 -5.96 -3.53
CA VAL A 16 -3.50 -4.89 -4.31
C VAL A 16 -2.03 -4.73 -3.91
N TYR A 17 -1.75 -4.76 -2.62
CA TYR A 17 -0.37 -4.55 -2.16
C TYR A 17 0.51 -5.80 -2.28
N LEU A 18 -0.07 -6.99 -2.28
CA LEU A 18 0.70 -8.19 -2.61
C LEU A 18 1.11 -8.18 -4.08
N ASN A 19 0.24 -7.68 -4.95
CA ASN A 19 0.63 -7.46 -6.35
C ASN A 19 1.74 -6.42 -6.46
N TYR A 20 1.69 -5.39 -5.63
CA TYR A 20 2.74 -4.38 -5.60
C TYR A 20 4.08 -4.98 -5.13
N VAL A 21 4.04 -5.91 -4.17
CA VAL A 21 5.25 -6.63 -3.75
C VAL A 21 5.90 -7.33 -4.94
N HIS A 22 5.10 -8.05 -5.73
CA HIS A 22 5.61 -8.75 -6.89
C HIS A 22 6.19 -7.78 -7.93
N TYR A 23 5.54 -6.65 -8.12
CA TYR A 23 6.04 -5.59 -8.99
C TYR A 23 7.40 -5.08 -8.51
N CYS A 24 7.56 -4.83 -7.22
CA CYS A 24 8.83 -4.39 -6.65
C CYS A 24 9.92 -5.44 -6.82
N GLN A 25 9.57 -6.71 -6.62
CA GLN A 25 10.52 -7.82 -6.80
C GLN A 25 11.00 -7.92 -8.24
N ASP A 26 10.11 -7.69 -9.19
CA ASP A 26 10.46 -7.70 -10.61
C ASP A 26 11.41 -6.55 -10.96
N LEU A 27 11.20 -5.37 -10.35
CA LEU A 27 12.09 -4.22 -10.58
C LEU A 27 13.44 -4.40 -9.89
N GLY A 28 13.47 -5.10 -8.76
CA GLY A 28 14.69 -5.43 -8.06
C GLY A 28 15.06 -4.46 -6.94
N VAL A 29 15.88 -4.96 -6.02
CA VAL A 29 16.30 -4.22 -4.83
C VAL A 29 17.04 -2.94 -5.20
N GLU A 30 17.94 -3.01 -6.18
CA GLU A 30 18.75 -1.86 -6.54
C GLU A 30 17.89 -0.71 -7.05
N PHE A 31 16.94 -1.01 -7.92
CA PHE A 31 16.01 0.00 -8.42
C PHE A 31 15.19 0.58 -7.28
N MET A 32 14.58 -0.28 -6.46
CA MET A 32 13.69 0.18 -5.41
C MET A 32 14.41 0.94 -4.31
N SER A 33 15.66 0.62 -4.04
CA SER A 33 16.47 1.34 -3.06
C SER A 33 16.64 2.81 -3.42
N ASN A 34 16.63 3.13 -4.71
CA ASN A 34 16.78 4.50 -5.19
C ASN A 34 15.47 5.19 -5.48
N TYR A 35 14.40 4.43 -5.62
CA TYR A 35 13.10 4.92 -6.09
C TYR A 35 12.48 5.92 -5.12
N TYR A 36 12.54 5.62 -3.82
CA TYR A 36 11.90 6.42 -2.78
C TYR A 36 12.79 7.51 -2.20
N THR A 37 13.87 7.88 -2.88
CA THR A 37 14.71 8.99 -2.40
C THR A 37 14.04 10.32 -2.75
N PRO A 38 14.19 11.34 -1.90
CA PRO A 38 13.63 12.66 -2.22
C PRO A 38 14.15 13.22 -3.56
N LYS A 39 15.40 12.97 -3.87
CA LYS A 39 15.98 13.44 -5.13
C LYS A 39 15.25 12.86 -6.35
N ASN A 40 15.02 11.57 -6.37
CA ASN A 40 14.34 10.93 -7.49
C ASN A 40 12.87 11.35 -7.55
N GLN A 41 12.23 11.51 -6.39
CA GLN A 41 10.85 11.95 -6.32
C GLN A 41 10.67 13.37 -6.83
N SER A 42 11.65 14.25 -6.62
CA SER A 42 11.53 15.66 -7.02
C SER A 42 12.02 15.92 -8.43
N LEU A 43 12.97 15.14 -8.94
CA LEU A 43 13.57 15.39 -10.25
C LEU A 43 12.86 14.70 -11.40
N ASN A 44 12.03 13.72 -11.14
CA ASN A 44 11.34 12.98 -12.19
C ASN A 44 9.83 13.10 -12.02
N PRO A 45 9.19 14.03 -12.76
CA PRO A 45 7.74 14.22 -12.64
C PRO A 45 6.95 12.96 -12.99
N LEU A 46 7.45 12.12 -13.89
CA LEU A 46 6.78 10.88 -14.26
C LEU A 46 6.71 9.92 -13.08
N ILE A 47 7.83 9.79 -12.35
CA ILE A 47 7.85 8.98 -11.14
C ILE A 47 6.84 9.52 -10.14
N ARG A 48 6.80 10.83 -9.96
CA ARG A 48 5.89 11.45 -9.02
C ARG A 48 4.42 11.25 -9.37
N THR A 49 4.09 11.26 -10.66
CA THR A 49 2.70 11.08 -11.09
C THR A 49 2.25 9.63 -11.04
N GLU A 50 3.15 8.70 -11.31
CA GLU A 50 2.80 7.28 -11.31
C GLU A 50 2.95 6.61 -9.96
N ARG A 51 3.77 7.21 -9.12
CA ARG A 51 4.08 6.70 -7.81
C ARG A 51 2.93 6.35 -6.97
N PRO A 52 1.91 7.20 -6.88
CA PRO A 52 0.81 6.94 -5.97
C PRO A 52 -0.22 5.94 -6.51
N TYR A 53 0.09 5.21 -7.57
CA TYR A 53 -0.89 4.34 -8.20
C TYR A 53 -1.64 3.43 -7.22
N PRO A 54 -1.00 2.60 -6.39
CA PRO A 54 -1.79 1.77 -5.47
C PRO A 54 -2.53 2.61 -4.43
N ILE A 55 -1.93 3.71 -3.99
CA ILE A 55 -2.54 4.58 -2.98
C ILE A 55 -3.82 5.23 -3.51
N VAL A 56 -3.78 5.75 -4.73
CA VAL A 56 -4.97 6.36 -5.35
C VAL A 56 -6.06 5.32 -5.56
N THR A 57 -5.69 4.15 -6.04
CA THR A 57 -6.65 3.06 -6.25
C THR A 57 -7.33 2.66 -4.95
N VAL A 58 -6.55 2.50 -3.90
CA VAL A 58 -7.06 2.11 -2.58
C VAL A 58 -7.92 3.21 -1.98
N HIS A 59 -7.48 4.46 -2.08
CA HIS A 59 -8.27 5.60 -1.60
C HIS A 59 -9.65 5.63 -2.25
N ASN A 60 -9.69 5.52 -3.58
CA ASN A 60 -10.95 5.56 -4.32
C ASN A 60 -11.84 4.37 -3.98
N TYR A 61 -11.25 3.21 -3.82
CA TYR A 61 -11.98 2.00 -3.44
C TYR A 61 -12.61 2.15 -2.06
N LEU A 62 -11.85 2.65 -1.09
CA LEU A 62 -12.35 2.87 0.26
C LEU A 62 -13.48 3.91 0.26
N GLN A 63 -13.32 4.99 -0.51
CA GLN A 63 -14.35 6.00 -0.61
C GLN A 63 -15.66 5.41 -1.14
N LYS A 64 -15.59 4.58 -2.16
CA LYS A 64 -16.76 3.92 -2.71
C LYS A 64 -17.42 2.99 -1.70
N CYS A 65 -16.62 2.25 -0.94
CA CYS A 65 -17.14 1.36 0.09
C CYS A 65 -17.85 2.14 1.20
N MET A 66 -17.30 3.28 1.59
CA MET A 66 -17.90 4.15 2.60
C MET A 66 -19.21 4.75 2.07
N ASP A 67 -19.20 5.25 0.84
CA ASP A 67 -20.38 5.84 0.22
C ASP A 67 -21.52 4.83 0.08
N ALA A 68 -21.18 3.56 -0.13
CA ALA A 68 -22.16 2.49 -0.25
C ALA A 68 -22.61 1.94 1.10
N GLY A 69 -22.05 2.43 2.22
CA GLY A 69 -22.41 1.96 3.54
C GLY A 69 -21.81 0.62 3.93
N ILE A 70 -20.83 0.13 3.16
CA ILE A 70 -20.19 -1.17 3.44
C ILE A 70 -19.16 -1.05 4.57
N LEU A 71 -18.45 0.09 4.62
CA LEU A 71 -17.41 0.35 5.60
C LEU A 71 -17.72 1.57 6.43
N GLN A 72 -17.37 1.48 7.71
CA GLN A 72 -17.24 2.64 8.58
C GLN A 72 -15.81 2.62 9.10
N ILE A 73 -15.07 3.72 8.89
CA ILE A 73 -13.73 3.84 9.44
C ILE A 73 -13.79 4.82 10.61
N SER A 74 -12.93 4.58 11.60
CA SER A 74 -12.79 5.52 12.70
C SER A 74 -11.81 6.60 12.27
N GLY A 75 -12.32 7.82 12.08
CA GLY A 75 -11.47 8.93 11.70
C GLY A 75 -11.48 9.22 10.21
N ASP A 76 -10.38 9.77 9.76
CA ASP A 76 -10.27 10.43 8.48
C ASP A 76 -9.68 9.47 7.42
N LEU A 77 -10.30 9.44 6.25
CA LEU A 77 -9.84 8.59 5.15
C LEU A 77 -8.44 8.98 4.69
N GLU A 78 -8.11 10.28 4.70
CA GLU A 78 -6.77 10.74 4.33
C GLU A 78 -5.72 10.21 5.29
N ALA A 79 -6.01 10.22 6.58
CA ALA A 79 -5.10 9.67 7.59
C ALA A 79 -4.94 8.16 7.41
N LEU A 80 -6.03 7.46 7.14
CA LEU A 80 -6.02 6.01 6.92
C LEU A 80 -5.11 5.65 5.75
N THR A 81 -5.30 6.32 4.61
CA THR A 81 -4.50 6.03 3.42
C THR A 81 -3.04 6.44 3.60
N THR A 82 -2.77 7.50 4.36
CA THR A 82 -1.40 7.89 4.70
C THR A 82 -0.73 6.81 5.55
N ASP A 83 -1.43 6.26 6.52
CA ASP A 83 -0.91 5.18 7.35
C ASP A 83 -0.61 3.94 6.53
N ILE A 84 -1.52 3.58 5.62
CA ILE A 84 -1.29 2.46 4.71
C ILE A 84 -0.03 2.70 3.89
N ARG A 85 0.12 3.90 3.34
CA ARG A 85 1.29 4.25 2.54
C ARG A 85 2.58 4.10 3.35
N MET A 86 2.58 4.58 4.59
CA MET A 86 3.76 4.47 5.45
C MET A 86 4.12 3.02 5.74
N ILE A 87 3.12 2.18 5.98
CA ILE A 87 3.33 0.75 6.19
C ILE A 87 3.94 0.11 4.94
N VAL A 88 3.40 0.44 3.78
CA VAL A 88 3.88 -0.11 2.51
C VAL A 88 5.31 0.32 2.24
N ILE A 89 5.61 1.60 2.38
CA ILE A 89 6.96 2.13 2.16
C ILE A 89 7.93 1.50 3.16
N GLY A 90 7.53 1.35 4.42
CA GLY A 90 8.35 0.70 5.43
C GLY A 90 8.69 -0.74 5.08
N ASN A 91 7.73 -1.48 4.51
CA ASN A 91 7.98 -2.86 4.08
C ASN A 91 8.95 -2.91 2.90
N VAL A 92 8.82 -2.00 1.94
CA VAL A 92 9.78 -1.90 0.82
C VAL A 92 11.17 -1.61 1.36
N PHE A 93 11.26 -0.66 2.27
CA PHE A 93 12.54 -0.23 2.84
C PHE A 93 13.21 -1.37 3.61
N GLU A 94 12.45 -2.10 4.42
CA GLU A 94 12.97 -3.25 5.15
C GLU A 94 13.53 -4.31 4.20
N TRP A 95 12.80 -4.60 3.12
CA TRP A 95 13.24 -5.54 2.11
C TRP A 95 14.55 -5.07 1.46
N CYS A 96 14.65 -3.79 1.16
CA CYS A 96 15.87 -3.22 0.58
C CYS A 96 17.05 -3.26 1.56
N LEU A 97 16.80 -2.92 2.84
CA LEU A 97 17.82 -2.98 3.88
C LEU A 97 18.40 -4.38 4.06
N LYS A 98 17.55 -5.39 3.87
CA LYS A 98 17.96 -6.79 3.98
C LYS A 98 18.44 -7.35 2.63
N GLU A 99 18.66 -6.49 1.65
CA GLU A 99 19.19 -6.86 0.34
C GLU A 99 18.37 -7.96 -0.34
N GLY A 100 17.06 -7.91 -0.14
CA GLY A 100 16.15 -8.86 -0.75
C GLY A 100 15.93 -10.14 0.02
N HIS A 101 16.56 -10.29 1.20
CA HIS A 101 16.47 -11.54 1.99
C HIS A 101 15.34 -11.54 3.02
N ALA A 102 14.61 -10.43 3.17
CA ALA A 102 13.46 -10.38 4.06
C ALA A 102 12.25 -11.07 3.42
N ASP A 103 11.33 -11.54 4.26
CA ASP A 103 10.05 -12.09 3.81
C ASP A 103 9.11 -10.92 3.45
N PHE A 104 9.34 -10.35 2.28
CA PHE A 104 8.65 -9.14 1.82
C PHE A 104 7.14 -9.35 1.77
N GLU A 105 6.71 -10.42 1.12
CA GLU A 105 5.28 -10.72 0.97
C GLU A 105 4.62 -10.99 2.33
N GLY A 106 5.23 -11.81 3.17
CA GLY A 106 4.69 -12.13 4.49
C GLY A 106 4.63 -10.90 5.40
N ASN A 107 5.67 -10.06 5.37
CA ASN A 107 5.69 -8.84 6.18
C ASN A 107 4.62 -7.85 5.73
N MET A 108 4.46 -7.70 4.42
CA MET A 108 3.43 -6.81 3.86
C MET A 108 2.04 -7.27 4.28
N LYS A 109 1.75 -8.55 4.09
CA LYS A 109 0.45 -9.11 4.44
C LYS A 109 0.15 -8.95 5.91
N ARG A 110 1.07 -9.36 6.78
CA ARG A 110 0.88 -9.32 8.23
C ARG A 110 0.65 -7.90 8.73
N SER A 111 1.51 -6.96 8.32
CA SER A 111 1.44 -5.59 8.83
C SER A 111 0.16 -4.89 8.36
N LEU A 112 -0.26 -5.13 7.12
CA LEU A 112 -1.51 -4.57 6.63
C LEU A 112 -2.73 -5.19 7.31
N GLU A 113 -2.73 -6.51 7.51
CA GLU A 113 -3.82 -7.17 8.22
C GLU A 113 -3.98 -6.61 9.64
N THR A 114 -2.87 -6.47 10.33
CA THR A 114 -2.89 -5.95 11.71
C THR A 114 -3.45 -4.54 11.75
N TYR A 115 -3.00 -3.69 10.86
CA TYR A 115 -3.48 -2.31 10.82
C TYR A 115 -4.96 -2.23 10.45
N LEU A 116 -5.36 -2.92 9.39
CA LEU A 116 -6.73 -2.84 8.89
C LEU A 116 -7.74 -3.47 9.85
N ASN A 117 -7.32 -4.46 10.63
CA ASN A 117 -8.19 -5.05 11.65
C ASN A 117 -8.63 -4.02 12.70
N GLY A 118 -7.79 -3.03 12.97
CA GLY A 118 -8.14 -1.97 13.91
C GLY A 118 -8.80 -0.76 13.27
N ALA A 119 -8.66 -0.61 11.94
CA ALA A 119 -9.15 0.57 11.24
C ALA A 119 -10.61 0.45 10.80
N PHE A 120 -11.09 -0.76 10.62
CA PHE A 120 -12.44 -1.02 10.13
C PHE A 120 -13.39 -1.45 11.23
#